data_1494ad4c617b683c41af08994800886a
#
_entry.id   1494ad4c617b683c41af08994800886a
#
_cell.length_a   1.000
_cell.length_b   1.000
_cell.length_c   1.000
_cell.angle_alpha   90.00
_cell.angle_beta   90.00
_cell.angle_gamma   90.00
#
_symmetry.space_group_name_H-M   'P 1'
#
loop_
_entity.id
_entity.type
_entity.pdbx_description
1 polymer ?
#
loop_
_entity_poly.entity_id
_entity_poly.type
_entity_poly.pdbx_seq_one_letter_code
_entity_poly.pdbx_strand_id
1 'polypeptide(L)'
;MKKFNKLYPTLADRYNFFLLAFRDILLYAIARRYSTFISGFRLLGPKYMAWTSRIRARRVYYYAVKKVPAYRKFIKDAKITKWSEIPFTDKDNYIRKYPTEERCINGILPSTKIMIDESSGSTGRPYNWIRNMSERKESHAFISYFATFCFGKKPFLTINAFSMGAWATGLNMGLALQRNGIVKNTGPDISKILHTLEFFGKKHNYLITGYPPFLKQLMDIAEKENFPLNDYNINALAGGEGMSERLSDYLRNGFIKVFSGYGATDLEIGISGETPLSIAIRRLARDNKEIREALFGTDSRLPMVFQYNPVMHYIEVTSDNEMVFTITRKSLLSPRIR
;
A
#
# COMPACT_ATOMS: atom_id res chain seq x y z
N MET A 1 17.47 -33.01 23.29
CA MET A 1 16.97 -31.70 22.83
C MET A 1 17.68 -31.33 21.53
N LYS A 2 17.05 -31.42 20.36
CA LYS A 2 17.63 -30.98 19.09
C LYS A 2 17.75 -29.46 19.16
N LYS A 3 18.98 -28.91 19.18
CA LYS A 3 19.23 -27.47 19.04
C LYS A 3 18.63 -27.02 17.71
N PHE A 4 17.54 -26.28 17.78
CA PHE A 4 16.96 -25.67 16.58
C PHE A 4 17.95 -24.64 16.06
N ASN A 5 18.54 -24.88 14.90
CA ASN A 5 19.39 -23.92 14.18
C ASN A 5 18.54 -22.78 13.60
N LYS A 6 17.96 -21.97 14.49
CA LYS A 6 17.10 -20.83 14.12
C LYS A 6 17.66 -19.54 14.67
N LEU A 7 17.48 -18.48 13.91
CA LEU A 7 17.85 -17.13 14.32
C LEU A 7 17.02 -16.73 15.55
N TYR A 8 17.70 -16.53 16.68
CA TYR A 8 17.10 -16.06 17.92
C TYR A 8 17.42 -14.58 18.15
N PRO A 9 16.54 -13.83 18.86
CA PRO A 9 16.82 -12.44 19.18
C PRO A 9 18.04 -12.34 20.11
N THR A 10 19.01 -11.55 19.67
CA THR A 10 20.16 -11.17 20.50
C THR A 10 19.75 -10.22 21.63
N LEU A 11 20.62 -9.98 22.60
CA LEU A 11 20.39 -8.95 23.62
C LEU A 11 20.19 -7.57 22.97
N ALA A 12 20.97 -7.26 21.94
CA ALA A 12 20.82 -6.03 21.16
C ALA A 12 19.45 -5.96 20.45
N ASP A 13 18.94 -7.06 19.88
CA ASP A 13 17.61 -7.10 19.29
C ASP A 13 16.52 -6.82 20.34
N ARG A 14 16.62 -7.42 21.54
CA ARG A 14 15.67 -7.22 22.64
C ARG A 14 15.65 -5.78 23.11
N TYR A 15 16.82 -5.19 23.28
CA TYR A 15 16.97 -3.78 23.64
C TYR A 15 16.35 -2.85 22.57
N ASN A 16 16.69 -3.09 21.31
CA ASN A 16 16.13 -2.33 20.19
C ASN A 16 14.60 -2.49 20.09
N PHE A 17 14.04 -3.69 20.34
CA PHE A 17 12.60 -3.89 20.36
C PHE A 17 11.90 -3.12 21.49
N PHE A 18 12.54 -3.03 22.64
CA PHE A 18 12.03 -2.23 23.77
C PHE A 18 12.04 -0.74 23.42
N LEU A 19 13.17 -0.22 22.93
CA LEU A 19 13.27 1.18 22.49
C LEU A 19 12.24 1.52 21.40
N LEU A 20 12.07 0.62 20.41
CA LEU A 20 11.07 0.81 19.37
C LEU A 20 9.64 0.82 19.94
N ALA A 21 9.34 -0.04 20.89
CA ALA A 21 8.00 -0.07 21.49
C ALA A 21 7.69 1.22 22.25
N PHE A 22 8.63 1.73 23.05
CA PHE A 22 8.48 3.02 23.74
C PHE A 22 8.32 4.19 22.76
N ARG A 23 9.19 4.25 21.74
CA ARG A 23 9.10 5.26 20.69
C ARG A 23 7.79 5.18 19.92
N ASP A 24 7.30 3.97 19.61
CA ASP A 24 6.08 3.78 18.83
C ASP A 24 4.85 4.34 19.60
N ILE A 25 4.84 4.23 20.92
CA ILE A 25 3.81 4.88 21.75
C ILE A 25 3.88 6.41 21.61
N LEU A 26 5.08 6.98 21.68
CA LEU A 26 5.28 8.42 21.56
C LEU A 26 4.94 8.90 20.14
N LEU A 27 5.43 8.21 19.11
CA LEU A 27 5.14 8.53 17.72
C LEU A 27 3.67 8.35 17.35
N TYR A 28 2.97 7.36 17.94
CA TYR A 28 1.54 7.18 17.74
C TYR A 28 0.74 8.39 18.23
N ALA A 29 1.13 8.98 19.35
CA ALA A 29 0.50 10.20 19.87
C ALA A 29 0.76 11.40 18.92
N ILE A 30 1.98 11.53 18.42
CA ILE A 30 2.41 12.63 17.53
C ILE A 30 1.82 12.43 16.11
N ALA A 31 1.79 11.21 15.59
CA ALA A 31 1.35 10.90 14.23
C ALA A 31 -0.17 10.98 13.99
N ARG A 32 -0.95 11.42 14.98
CA ARG A 32 -2.41 11.59 14.84
C ARG A 32 -2.80 12.68 13.85
N ARG A 33 -1.93 13.67 13.63
CA ARG A 33 -2.16 14.78 12.70
C ARG A 33 -1.14 14.73 11.56
N TYR A 34 -1.59 15.05 10.34
CA TYR A 34 -0.73 15.10 9.16
C TYR A 34 0.50 15.98 9.35
N SER A 35 0.35 17.19 9.91
CA SER A 35 1.47 18.13 10.10
C SER A 35 2.57 17.56 10.99
N THR A 36 2.22 16.95 12.10
CA THR A 36 3.20 16.35 13.04
C THR A 36 3.80 15.07 12.46
N PHE A 37 3.01 14.28 11.73
CA PHE A 37 3.50 13.12 11.00
C PHE A 37 4.58 13.49 9.98
N ILE A 38 4.32 14.45 9.10
CA ILE A 38 5.27 14.83 8.04
C ILE A 38 6.52 15.52 8.61
N SER A 39 6.38 16.31 9.68
CA SER A 39 7.54 16.91 10.37
C SER A 39 8.41 15.85 11.03
N GLY A 40 7.81 14.87 11.71
CA GLY A 40 8.55 13.74 12.27
C GLY A 40 9.24 12.91 11.21
N PHE A 41 8.58 12.68 10.08
CA PHE A 41 9.14 11.94 8.95
C PHE A 41 10.39 12.64 8.37
N ARG A 42 10.36 13.97 8.25
CA ARG A 42 11.49 14.77 7.78
C ARG A 42 12.65 14.79 8.78
N LEU A 43 12.34 14.90 10.08
CA LEU A 43 13.34 14.96 11.14
C LEU A 43 14.13 13.64 11.28
N LEU A 44 13.45 12.50 11.17
CA LEU A 44 14.07 11.18 11.39
C LEU A 44 15.07 10.81 10.28
N GLY A 45 14.88 11.26 9.08
CA GLY A 45 15.76 11.01 7.94
C GLY A 45 15.76 9.55 7.42
N PRO A 46 16.24 9.33 6.19
CA PRO A 46 16.11 8.04 5.51
C PRO A 46 16.93 6.91 6.16
N LYS A 47 18.13 7.21 6.68
CA LYS A 47 18.99 6.20 7.31
C LYS A 47 18.36 5.63 8.58
N TYR A 48 17.79 6.49 9.41
CA TYR A 48 17.10 6.08 10.62
C TYR A 48 15.83 5.28 10.31
N MET A 49 15.08 5.67 9.29
CA MET A 49 13.88 4.93 8.86
C MET A 49 14.24 3.55 8.33
N ALA A 50 15.29 3.42 7.51
CA ALA A 50 15.76 2.14 7.00
C ALA A 50 16.23 1.21 8.13
N TRP A 51 16.98 1.75 9.10
CA TRP A 51 17.37 0.99 10.29
C TRP A 51 16.15 0.51 11.09
N THR A 52 15.19 1.39 11.34
CA THR A 52 13.93 1.06 12.02
C THR A 52 13.15 -0.03 11.29
N SER A 53 13.04 0.08 9.97
CA SER A 53 12.39 -0.90 9.10
C SER A 53 12.97 -2.30 9.30
N ARG A 54 14.30 -2.41 9.26
CA ARG A 54 15.03 -3.65 9.46
C ARG A 54 14.77 -4.26 10.85
N ILE A 55 14.81 -3.45 11.91
CA ILE A 55 14.54 -3.93 13.27
C ILE A 55 13.10 -4.42 13.40
N ARG A 56 12.14 -3.71 12.81
CA ARG A 56 10.73 -4.12 12.80
C ARG A 56 10.53 -5.44 12.03
N ALA A 57 11.17 -5.61 10.89
CA ALA A 57 11.10 -6.85 10.12
C ALA A 57 11.63 -8.05 10.94
N ARG A 58 12.78 -7.88 11.61
CA ARG A 58 13.31 -8.91 12.54
C ARG A 58 12.31 -9.23 13.66
N ARG A 59 11.69 -8.21 14.24
CA ARG A 59 10.65 -8.41 15.26
C ARG A 59 9.47 -9.20 14.73
N VAL A 60 9.00 -8.93 13.50
CA VAL A 60 7.93 -9.70 12.85
C VAL A 60 8.33 -11.16 12.68
N TYR A 61 9.55 -11.45 12.21
CA TYR A 61 10.07 -12.81 12.10
C TYR A 61 10.03 -13.55 13.45
N TYR A 62 10.57 -12.96 14.52
CA TYR A 62 10.58 -13.61 15.82
C TYR A 62 9.17 -13.85 16.37
N TYR A 63 8.25 -12.92 16.13
CA TYR A 63 6.86 -13.11 16.51
C TYR A 63 6.19 -14.21 15.70
N ALA A 64 6.44 -14.29 14.38
CA ALA A 64 5.91 -15.34 13.54
C ALA A 64 6.40 -16.70 13.99
N VAL A 65 7.70 -16.86 14.23
CA VAL A 65 8.29 -18.10 14.79
C VAL A 65 7.67 -18.48 16.13
N LYS A 66 7.43 -17.51 17.01
CA LYS A 66 6.89 -17.77 18.36
C LYS A 66 5.39 -18.01 18.37
N LYS A 67 4.63 -17.32 17.53
CA LYS A 67 3.18 -17.17 17.69
C LYS A 67 2.34 -17.74 16.56
N VAL A 68 2.92 -18.03 15.38
CA VAL A 68 2.16 -18.50 14.22
C VAL A 68 2.45 -19.98 13.96
N PRO A 69 1.49 -20.88 14.19
CA PRO A 69 1.70 -22.32 14.01
C PRO A 69 2.14 -22.69 12.59
N ALA A 70 1.48 -22.15 11.56
CA ALA A 70 1.83 -22.39 10.17
C ALA A 70 3.27 -21.96 9.87
N TYR A 71 3.71 -20.79 10.38
CA TYR A 71 5.07 -20.32 10.13
C TYR A 71 6.13 -21.19 10.79
N ARG A 72 5.86 -21.72 11.99
CA ARG A 72 6.75 -22.70 12.64
C ARG A 72 6.88 -23.98 11.83
N LYS A 73 5.76 -24.48 11.27
CA LYS A 73 5.77 -25.66 10.40
C LYS A 73 6.53 -25.38 9.10
N PHE A 74 6.31 -24.22 8.49
CA PHE A 74 6.95 -23.82 7.25
C PHE A 74 8.48 -23.78 7.35
N ILE A 75 9.03 -23.24 8.44
CA ILE A 75 10.47 -23.13 8.62
C ILE A 75 11.09 -24.31 9.40
N LYS A 76 10.31 -25.37 9.68
CA LYS A 76 10.74 -26.45 10.60
C LYS A 76 12.10 -27.02 10.26
N ASP A 77 12.33 -27.32 8.98
CA ASP A 77 13.52 -28.00 8.50
C ASP A 77 14.60 -27.03 7.95
N ALA A 78 14.30 -25.73 7.94
CA ALA A 78 15.24 -24.72 7.47
C ALA A 78 16.33 -24.45 8.50
N LYS A 79 17.59 -24.39 8.05
CA LYS A 79 18.73 -23.91 8.85
C LYS A 79 18.81 -22.41 8.67
N ILE A 80 18.50 -21.63 9.70
CA ILE A 80 18.43 -20.18 9.65
C ILE A 80 19.37 -19.59 10.69
N THR A 81 20.52 -19.07 10.26
CA THR A 81 21.51 -18.42 11.11
C THR A 81 21.58 -16.91 10.88
N LYS A 82 21.16 -16.46 9.70
CA LYS A 82 21.13 -15.05 9.30
C LYS A 82 19.84 -14.72 8.55
N TRP A 83 19.52 -13.43 8.43
CA TRP A 83 18.29 -12.94 7.81
C TRP A 83 18.09 -13.44 6.37
N SER A 84 19.15 -13.47 5.57
CA SER A 84 19.08 -13.89 4.17
C SER A 84 18.70 -15.36 3.96
N GLU A 85 18.84 -16.20 4.98
CA GLU A 85 18.49 -17.63 4.94
C GLU A 85 17.03 -17.91 5.31
N ILE A 86 16.28 -16.88 5.73
CA ILE A 86 14.84 -17.03 5.98
C ILE A 86 14.16 -17.28 4.64
N PRO A 87 13.45 -18.41 4.46
CA PRO A 87 12.79 -18.71 3.20
C PRO A 87 11.68 -17.71 2.90
N PHE A 88 11.48 -17.44 1.62
CA PHE A 88 10.36 -16.62 1.15
C PHE A 88 9.05 -17.37 1.29
N THR A 89 8.01 -16.66 1.75
CA THR A 89 6.63 -17.16 1.70
C THR A 89 5.96 -16.64 0.45
N ASP A 90 5.16 -17.47 -0.19
CA ASP A 90 4.35 -17.12 -1.36
C ASP A 90 2.98 -17.82 -1.32
N LYS A 91 2.21 -17.63 -2.38
CA LYS A 91 0.88 -18.24 -2.49
C LYS A 91 0.93 -19.77 -2.45
N ASP A 92 1.89 -20.39 -3.11
CA ASP A 92 1.95 -21.82 -3.30
C ASP A 92 2.59 -22.55 -2.10
N ASN A 93 3.71 -22.02 -1.60
CA ASN A 93 4.45 -22.67 -0.54
C ASN A 93 3.88 -22.42 0.87
N TYR A 94 3.09 -21.36 1.05
CA TYR A 94 2.61 -20.95 2.36
C TYR A 94 1.10 -20.69 2.41
N ILE A 95 0.54 -19.81 1.56
CA ILE A 95 -0.84 -19.37 1.68
C ILE A 95 -1.82 -20.50 1.39
N ARG A 96 -1.58 -21.28 0.32
CA ARG A 96 -2.40 -22.43 -0.08
C ARG A 96 -2.20 -23.65 0.80
N LYS A 97 -0.99 -23.76 1.35
CA LYS A 97 -0.55 -24.95 2.08
C LYS A 97 -1.10 -25.02 3.51
N TYR A 98 -1.34 -23.86 4.14
CA TYR A 98 -1.74 -23.82 5.55
C TYR A 98 -3.13 -23.17 5.72
N PRO A 99 -4.01 -23.75 6.56
CA PRO A 99 -5.30 -23.16 6.90
C PRO A 99 -5.17 -21.73 7.44
N THR A 100 -6.19 -20.91 7.22
CA THR A 100 -6.19 -19.50 7.62
C THR A 100 -5.96 -19.33 9.12
N GLU A 101 -6.60 -20.18 9.93
CA GLU A 101 -6.47 -20.16 11.39
C GLU A 101 -5.02 -20.39 11.82
N GLU A 102 -4.35 -21.38 11.23
CA GLU A 102 -2.94 -21.67 11.55
C GLU A 102 -1.99 -20.54 11.16
N ARG A 103 -2.35 -19.71 10.18
CA ARG A 103 -1.60 -18.51 9.78
C ARG A 103 -1.85 -17.33 10.70
N CYS A 104 -2.90 -17.37 11.51
CA CYS A 104 -3.18 -16.36 12.54
C CYS A 104 -2.29 -16.52 13.78
N ILE A 105 -2.20 -15.46 14.57
CA ILE A 105 -1.49 -15.47 15.85
C ILE A 105 -2.13 -16.50 16.79
N ASN A 106 -1.33 -17.36 17.38
CA ASN A 106 -1.70 -18.48 18.25
C ASN A 106 -2.57 -19.55 17.57
N GLY A 107 -2.72 -19.54 16.25
CA GLY A 107 -3.56 -20.48 15.51
C GLY A 107 -5.06 -20.22 15.68
N ILE A 108 -5.45 -19.01 16.04
CA ILE A 108 -6.84 -18.66 16.34
C ILE A 108 -7.29 -17.55 15.40
N LEU A 109 -8.37 -17.78 14.65
CA LEU A 109 -9.06 -16.73 13.90
C LEU A 109 -9.82 -15.85 14.90
N PRO A 110 -9.50 -14.55 14.99
CA PRO A 110 -10.21 -13.67 15.91
C PRO A 110 -11.70 -13.55 15.55
N SER A 111 -12.58 -13.59 16.55
CA SER A 111 -14.04 -13.56 16.35
C SER A 111 -14.62 -12.14 16.20
N THR A 112 -13.84 -11.10 16.49
CA THR A 112 -14.32 -9.71 16.47
C THR A 112 -13.26 -8.76 15.94
N LYS A 113 -13.68 -7.58 15.48
CA LYS A 113 -12.81 -6.49 14.98
C LYS A 113 -11.95 -6.91 13.78
N ILE A 114 -12.48 -7.80 12.96
CA ILE A 114 -11.85 -8.34 11.76
C ILE A 114 -12.66 -7.92 10.54
N MET A 115 -11.97 -7.71 9.45
CA MET A 115 -12.53 -7.68 8.11
C MET A 115 -11.75 -8.66 7.23
N ILE A 116 -12.44 -9.29 6.32
CA ILE A 116 -11.87 -10.17 5.32
C ILE A 116 -11.86 -9.43 4.00
N ASP A 117 -10.67 -9.25 3.44
CA ASP A 117 -10.47 -8.73 2.09
C ASP A 117 -10.22 -9.92 1.15
N GLU A 118 -10.78 -9.87 -0.05
CA GLU A 118 -10.60 -10.91 -1.07
C GLU A 118 -9.69 -10.41 -2.19
N SER A 119 -8.83 -11.30 -2.71
CA SER A 119 -8.04 -11.02 -3.90
C SER A 119 -8.89 -11.17 -5.17
N SER A 120 -8.48 -10.50 -6.27
CA SER A 120 -9.19 -10.55 -7.56
C SER A 120 -9.30 -11.96 -8.18
N GLY A 121 -8.50 -12.92 -7.71
CA GLY A 121 -8.52 -14.28 -8.25
C GLY A 121 -7.97 -14.42 -9.66
N SER A 122 -7.26 -13.43 -10.19
CA SER A 122 -6.69 -13.40 -11.55
C SER A 122 -5.83 -14.64 -11.89
N THR A 123 -5.31 -15.31 -10.88
CA THR A 123 -4.48 -16.52 -11.01
C THR A 123 -5.20 -17.82 -10.57
N GLY A 124 -6.55 -17.80 -10.56
CA GLY A 124 -7.37 -18.95 -10.13
C GLY A 124 -8.38 -18.56 -9.03
N ARG A 125 -8.48 -19.37 -7.96
CA ARG A 125 -9.43 -19.10 -6.88
C ARG A 125 -9.01 -17.88 -6.05
N PRO A 126 -9.93 -16.96 -5.71
CA PRO A 126 -9.67 -15.85 -4.80
C PRO A 126 -9.20 -16.32 -3.42
N TYR A 127 -8.38 -15.52 -2.76
CA TYR A 127 -7.92 -15.76 -1.40
C TYR A 127 -8.47 -14.73 -0.45
N ASN A 128 -8.79 -15.18 0.75
CA ASN A 128 -9.25 -14.35 1.85
C ASN A 128 -8.10 -13.93 2.76
N TRP A 129 -8.04 -12.64 3.03
CA TRP A 129 -7.01 -12.00 3.85
C TRP A 129 -7.63 -11.37 5.09
N ILE A 130 -7.17 -11.82 6.25
CA ILE A 130 -7.68 -11.36 7.53
C ILE A 130 -6.98 -10.06 7.92
N ARG A 131 -7.78 -9.01 8.16
CA ARG A 131 -7.29 -7.68 8.57
C ARG A 131 -7.96 -7.26 9.87
N ASN A 132 -7.19 -6.92 10.88
CA ASN A 132 -7.76 -6.40 12.11
C ASN A 132 -8.02 -4.89 12.02
N MET A 133 -8.88 -4.39 12.91
CA MET A 133 -9.27 -2.98 12.92
C MET A 133 -8.09 -2.03 13.18
N SER A 134 -7.12 -2.40 14.00
CA SER A 134 -5.95 -1.56 14.29
C SER A 134 -5.09 -1.39 13.04
N GLU A 135 -4.78 -2.48 12.36
CA GLU A 135 -4.04 -2.51 11.10
C GLU A 135 -4.71 -1.63 10.04
N ARG A 136 -6.01 -1.78 9.88
CA ARG A 136 -6.79 -0.95 8.93
C ARG A 136 -6.78 0.53 9.28
N LYS A 137 -6.90 0.90 10.57
CA LYS A 137 -6.83 2.30 11.00
C LYS A 137 -5.50 2.95 10.65
N GLU A 138 -4.39 2.22 10.77
CA GLU A 138 -3.07 2.71 10.40
C GLU A 138 -2.93 2.88 8.88
N SER A 139 -3.38 1.89 8.11
CA SER A 139 -3.42 1.94 6.64
C SER A 139 -4.27 3.11 6.14
N HIS A 140 -5.48 3.27 6.67
CA HIS A 140 -6.36 4.38 6.33
C HIS A 140 -5.76 5.75 6.67
N ALA A 141 -5.06 5.86 7.81
CA ALA A 141 -4.37 7.09 8.16
C ALA A 141 -3.27 7.41 7.15
N PHE A 142 -2.51 6.40 6.72
CA PHE A 142 -1.44 6.59 5.75
C PHE A 142 -1.98 7.00 4.37
N ILE A 143 -3.04 6.34 3.88
CA ILE A 143 -3.72 6.70 2.62
C ILE A 143 -4.23 8.16 2.68
N SER A 144 -4.86 8.54 3.78
CA SER A 144 -5.32 9.91 4.02
C SER A 144 -4.17 10.92 4.00
N TYR A 145 -3.04 10.60 4.63
CA TYR A 145 -1.86 11.47 4.63
C TYR A 145 -1.20 11.54 3.26
N PHE A 146 -1.18 10.45 2.52
CA PHE A 146 -0.71 10.42 1.14
C PHE A 146 -1.58 11.32 0.25
N ALA A 147 -2.91 11.24 0.36
CA ALA A 147 -3.83 12.11 -0.36
C ALA A 147 -3.60 13.59 0.00
N THR A 148 -3.41 13.90 1.29
CA THR A 148 -3.07 15.27 1.73
C THR A 148 -1.73 15.74 1.16
N PHE A 149 -0.74 14.85 1.09
CA PHE A 149 0.57 15.17 0.52
C PHE A 149 0.50 15.49 -0.98
N CYS A 150 -0.25 14.69 -1.74
CA CYS A 150 -0.37 14.84 -3.19
C CYS A 150 -1.26 16.02 -3.60
N PHE A 151 -2.41 16.17 -2.95
CA PHE A 151 -3.46 17.06 -3.40
C PHE A 151 -3.64 18.31 -2.53
N GLY A 152 -3.03 18.34 -1.36
CA GLY A 152 -3.09 19.47 -0.43
C GLY A 152 -4.06 19.26 0.72
N LYS A 153 -4.16 20.28 1.60
CA LYS A 153 -4.91 20.20 2.87
C LYS A 153 -6.39 20.61 2.75
N LYS A 154 -6.82 21.17 1.61
CA LYS A 154 -8.23 21.53 1.42
C LYS A 154 -9.09 20.26 1.43
N PRO A 155 -10.26 20.27 2.11
CA PRO A 155 -11.16 19.14 2.06
C PRO A 155 -11.57 18.78 0.64
N PHE A 156 -11.73 17.49 0.39
CA PHE A 156 -12.22 16.97 -0.88
C PHE A 156 -13.67 16.51 -0.77
N LEU A 157 -14.41 16.62 -1.89
CA LEU A 157 -15.53 15.73 -2.16
C LEU A 157 -14.96 14.57 -2.99
N THR A 158 -14.73 13.45 -2.33
CA THR A 158 -14.18 12.25 -2.98
C THR A 158 -15.32 11.45 -3.63
N ILE A 159 -15.16 11.15 -4.92
CA ILE A 159 -15.98 10.18 -5.64
C ILE A 159 -15.16 8.92 -5.80
N ASN A 160 -15.47 7.90 -5.01
CA ASN A 160 -14.71 6.67 -5.00
C ASN A 160 -15.30 5.68 -6.01
N ALA A 161 -14.60 5.57 -7.15
CA ALA A 161 -14.99 4.73 -8.27
C ALA A 161 -14.26 3.39 -8.33
N PHE A 162 -13.52 3.00 -7.29
CA PHE A 162 -13.05 1.62 -7.16
C PHE A 162 -14.21 0.66 -6.96
N SER A 163 -14.10 -0.56 -7.50
CA SER A 163 -15.09 -1.60 -7.32
C SER A 163 -15.35 -1.88 -5.84
N MET A 164 -16.62 -1.91 -5.49
CA MET A 164 -17.10 -2.25 -4.15
C MET A 164 -17.27 -3.79 -4.01
N GLY A 165 -17.56 -4.26 -2.83
CA GLY A 165 -17.79 -5.68 -2.55
C GLY A 165 -16.65 -6.29 -1.75
N ALA A 166 -16.28 -7.53 -2.06
CA ALA A 166 -15.30 -8.31 -1.31
C ALA A 166 -13.86 -7.79 -1.46
N TRP A 167 -13.60 -7.03 -2.50
CA TRP A 167 -12.26 -6.53 -2.79
C TRP A 167 -11.77 -5.45 -1.82
N ALA A 168 -10.50 -5.56 -1.48
CA ALA A 168 -9.86 -4.69 -0.51
C ALA A 168 -9.94 -3.20 -0.84
N THR A 169 -9.83 -2.80 -2.12
CA THR A 169 -9.54 -1.41 -2.50
C THR A 169 -10.73 -0.48 -2.29
N GLY A 170 -11.90 -0.79 -2.82
CA GLY A 170 -13.04 0.13 -2.84
C GLY A 170 -13.48 0.58 -1.46
N LEU A 171 -13.81 -0.38 -0.58
CA LEU A 171 -14.26 -0.08 0.77
C LEU A 171 -13.19 0.64 1.61
N ASN A 172 -11.95 0.15 1.57
CA ASN A 172 -10.87 0.73 2.37
C ASN A 172 -10.49 2.14 1.88
N MET A 173 -10.52 2.39 0.58
CA MET A 173 -10.24 3.71 0.01
C MET A 173 -11.31 4.72 0.47
N GLY A 174 -12.60 4.35 0.39
CA GLY A 174 -13.68 5.20 0.89
C GLY A 174 -13.54 5.54 2.37
N LEU A 175 -13.29 4.53 3.22
CA LEU A 175 -13.10 4.72 4.66
C LEU A 175 -11.84 5.55 5.00
N ALA A 176 -10.76 5.40 4.24
CA ALA A 176 -9.55 6.17 4.44
C ALA A 176 -9.75 7.66 4.11
N LEU A 177 -10.40 7.95 2.98
CA LEU A 177 -10.54 9.31 2.47
C LEU A 177 -11.64 10.13 3.18
N GLN A 178 -12.52 9.50 4.00
CA GLN A 178 -13.40 10.23 4.92
C GLN A 178 -12.65 11.16 5.87
N ARG A 179 -11.38 10.89 6.12
CA ARG A 179 -10.51 11.76 6.94
C ARG A 179 -10.11 13.05 6.20
N ASN A 180 -10.28 13.09 4.88
CA ASN A 180 -9.93 14.22 4.02
C ASN A 180 -11.15 15.05 3.59
N GLY A 181 -12.36 14.61 3.90
CA GLY A 181 -13.59 15.31 3.55
C GLY A 181 -14.79 14.37 3.36
N ILE A 182 -15.67 14.75 2.43
CA ILE A 182 -16.87 14.00 2.11
C ILE A 182 -16.52 12.88 1.13
N VAL A 183 -17.11 11.70 1.30
CA VAL A 183 -16.92 10.56 0.38
C VAL A 183 -18.26 10.06 -0.13
N LYS A 184 -18.37 9.92 -1.45
CA LYS A 184 -19.44 9.18 -2.12
C LYS A 184 -18.83 7.96 -2.80
N ASN A 185 -19.25 6.78 -2.39
CA ASN A 185 -18.85 5.52 -3.00
C ASN A 185 -19.81 5.20 -4.16
N THR A 186 -19.37 5.45 -5.39
CA THR A 186 -20.16 5.15 -6.60
C THR A 186 -19.87 3.77 -7.17
N GLY A 187 -18.66 3.23 -6.89
CA GLY A 187 -18.11 2.19 -7.73
C GLY A 187 -17.79 2.72 -9.14
N PRO A 188 -17.43 1.85 -10.11
CA PRO A 188 -17.10 2.25 -11.47
C PRO A 188 -18.34 2.52 -12.33
N ASP A 189 -19.15 3.48 -11.90
CA ASP A 189 -20.41 3.88 -12.54
C ASP A 189 -20.29 5.34 -13.01
N ILE A 190 -20.06 5.53 -14.30
CA ILE A 190 -19.82 6.84 -14.92
C ILE A 190 -21.03 7.76 -14.78
N SER A 191 -22.23 7.25 -15.01
CA SER A 191 -23.45 8.03 -14.90
C SER A 191 -23.63 8.60 -13.49
N LYS A 192 -23.38 7.79 -12.45
CA LYS A 192 -23.42 8.26 -11.06
C LYS A 192 -22.32 9.28 -10.75
N ILE A 193 -21.15 9.16 -11.38
CA ILE A 193 -20.06 10.13 -11.20
C ILE A 193 -20.46 11.48 -11.80
N LEU A 194 -20.89 11.51 -13.06
CA LEU A 194 -21.31 12.74 -13.74
C LEU A 194 -22.48 13.40 -13.03
N HIS A 195 -23.53 12.63 -12.68
CA HIS A 195 -24.65 13.15 -11.88
C HIS A 195 -24.19 13.70 -10.50
N THR A 196 -23.18 13.11 -9.88
CA THR A 196 -22.65 13.62 -8.61
C THR A 196 -21.96 14.98 -8.80
N LEU A 197 -21.20 15.14 -9.87
CA LEU A 197 -20.57 16.41 -10.21
C LEU A 197 -21.60 17.50 -10.48
N GLU A 198 -22.64 17.18 -11.25
CA GLU A 198 -23.77 18.11 -11.51
C GLU A 198 -24.48 18.51 -10.22
N PHE A 199 -24.85 17.53 -9.39
CA PHE A 199 -25.61 17.75 -8.16
C PHE A 199 -24.89 18.67 -7.17
N PHE A 200 -23.58 18.47 -6.95
CA PHE A 200 -22.81 19.28 -6.02
C PHE A 200 -22.21 20.54 -6.66
N GLY A 201 -22.10 20.58 -8.00
CA GLY A 201 -21.66 21.76 -8.77
C GLY A 201 -20.16 22.03 -8.70
N LYS A 202 -19.73 23.12 -9.37
CA LYS A 202 -18.32 23.42 -9.68
C LYS A 202 -17.50 23.98 -8.49
N LYS A 203 -18.14 24.38 -7.39
CA LYS A 203 -17.45 25.05 -6.25
C LYS A 203 -16.62 24.13 -5.35
N HIS A 204 -16.72 22.83 -5.50
CA HIS A 204 -16.02 21.85 -4.67
C HIS A 204 -14.67 21.49 -5.24
N ASN A 205 -13.76 21.05 -4.35
CA ASN A 205 -12.50 20.41 -4.70
C ASN A 205 -12.75 18.89 -4.76
N TYR A 206 -12.76 18.33 -5.96
CA TYR A 206 -13.07 16.91 -6.16
C TYR A 206 -11.81 16.05 -6.18
N LEU A 207 -11.96 14.81 -5.68
CA LEU A 207 -10.99 13.75 -5.84
C LEU A 207 -11.70 12.51 -6.38
N ILE A 208 -11.44 12.14 -7.64
CA ILE A 208 -11.95 10.87 -8.20
C ILE A 208 -10.89 9.79 -8.02
N THR A 209 -11.29 8.65 -7.45
CA THR A 209 -10.38 7.50 -7.29
C THR A 209 -10.85 6.33 -8.15
N GLY A 210 -9.93 5.64 -8.82
CA GLY A 210 -10.33 4.52 -9.69
C GLY A 210 -9.16 3.85 -10.43
N TYR A 211 -9.46 2.85 -11.24
CA TYR A 211 -8.47 2.21 -12.10
C TYR A 211 -8.08 3.15 -13.25
N PRO A 212 -6.81 3.16 -13.69
CA PRO A 212 -6.38 4.04 -14.78
C PRO A 212 -7.21 3.89 -16.06
N PRO A 213 -7.54 2.67 -16.56
CA PRO A 213 -8.42 2.51 -17.74
C PRO A 213 -9.83 3.06 -17.53
N PHE A 214 -10.39 2.90 -16.31
CA PHE A 214 -11.71 3.44 -15.99
C PHE A 214 -11.71 4.97 -15.96
N LEU A 215 -10.66 5.60 -15.43
CA LEU A 215 -10.52 7.07 -15.44
C LEU A 215 -10.42 7.61 -16.87
N LYS A 216 -9.74 6.87 -17.77
CA LYS A 216 -9.74 7.18 -19.20
C LYS A 216 -11.15 7.11 -19.77
N GLN A 217 -11.86 6.00 -19.54
CA GLN A 217 -13.23 5.81 -20.02
C GLN A 217 -14.19 6.90 -19.51
N LEU A 218 -14.02 7.35 -18.27
CA LEU A 218 -14.80 8.47 -17.72
C LEU A 218 -14.59 9.74 -18.54
N MET A 219 -13.34 10.08 -18.92
CA MET A 219 -13.05 11.24 -19.75
C MET A 219 -13.62 11.08 -21.16
N ASP A 220 -13.44 9.92 -21.78
CA ASP A 220 -13.95 9.66 -23.13
C ASP A 220 -15.48 9.79 -23.20
N ILE A 221 -16.19 9.29 -22.20
CA ILE A 221 -17.66 9.40 -22.13
C ILE A 221 -18.09 10.83 -21.82
N ALA A 222 -17.43 11.51 -20.89
CA ALA A 222 -17.73 12.92 -20.58
C ALA A 222 -17.59 13.80 -21.84
N GLU A 223 -16.54 13.58 -22.65
CA GLU A 223 -16.34 14.27 -23.92
C GLU A 223 -17.47 13.95 -24.92
N LYS A 224 -17.79 12.67 -25.08
CA LYS A 224 -18.88 12.21 -25.98
C LYS A 224 -20.25 12.79 -25.62
N GLU A 225 -20.52 12.93 -24.31
CA GLU A 225 -21.78 13.48 -23.79
C GLU A 225 -21.76 15.01 -23.68
N ASN A 226 -20.68 15.67 -24.14
CA ASN A 226 -20.47 17.12 -24.00
C ASN A 226 -20.54 17.60 -22.53
N PHE A 227 -20.17 16.74 -21.57
CA PHE A 227 -20.10 17.10 -20.17
C PHE A 227 -18.86 17.95 -19.91
N PRO A 228 -19.00 19.17 -19.32
CA PRO A 228 -17.88 20.10 -19.16
C PRO A 228 -16.96 19.73 -17.97
N LEU A 229 -16.30 18.57 -18.07
CA LEU A 229 -15.48 18.02 -16.99
C LEU A 229 -14.38 18.99 -16.54
N ASN A 230 -13.80 19.74 -17.48
CA ASN A 230 -12.74 20.72 -17.21
C ASN A 230 -13.19 21.96 -16.43
N ASP A 231 -14.49 22.19 -16.31
CA ASP A 231 -15.02 23.27 -15.48
C ASP A 231 -15.00 22.97 -13.98
N TYR A 232 -14.76 21.71 -13.63
CA TYR A 232 -14.71 21.25 -12.25
C TYR A 232 -13.25 21.15 -11.76
N ASN A 233 -13.05 21.47 -10.48
CA ASN A 233 -11.73 21.32 -9.85
C ASN A 233 -11.52 19.86 -9.43
N ILE A 234 -11.13 19.00 -10.39
CA ILE A 234 -11.03 17.55 -10.18
C ILE A 234 -9.57 17.10 -10.15
N ASN A 235 -9.23 16.32 -9.13
CA ASN A 235 -7.97 15.57 -9.04
C ASN A 235 -8.25 14.08 -9.19
N ALA A 236 -7.28 13.28 -9.60
CA ALA A 236 -7.41 11.84 -9.74
C ALA A 236 -6.35 11.06 -8.94
N LEU A 237 -6.81 10.05 -8.20
CA LEU A 237 -5.95 9.05 -7.55
C LEU A 237 -6.21 7.69 -8.19
N ALA A 238 -5.27 7.28 -9.05
CA ALA A 238 -5.31 5.99 -9.73
C ALA A 238 -4.69 4.87 -8.87
N GLY A 239 -5.04 3.63 -9.15
CA GLY A 239 -4.44 2.47 -8.49
C GLY A 239 -4.99 1.15 -9.00
N GLY A 240 -4.40 0.04 -8.55
CA GLY A 240 -4.81 -1.31 -8.92
C GLY A 240 -4.15 -1.86 -10.18
N GLU A 241 -3.70 -0.98 -11.07
CA GLU A 241 -2.98 -1.35 -12.30
C GLU A 241 -1.87 -0.35 -12.59
N GLY A 242 -0.92 -0.77 -13.44
CA GLY A 242 0.12 0.09 -13.93
C GLY A 242 -0.41 1.16 -14.90
N MET A 243 0.20 2.34 -14.88
CA MET A 243 -0.15 3.46 -15.74
C MET A 243 1.04 3.87 -16.61
N SER A 244 0.87 3.80 -17.93
CA SER A 244 1.89 4.29 -18.87
C SER A 244 1.99 5.81 -18.82
N GLU A 245 3.15 6.37 -19.23
CA GLU A 245 3.31 7.84 -19.31
C GLU A 245 2.28 8.47 -20.26
N ARG A 246 2.01 7.82 -21.39
CA ARG A 246 1.00 8.28 -22.34
C ARG A 246 -0.40 8.37 -21.71
N LEU A 247 -0.78 7.38 -20.91
CA LEU A 247 -2.06 7.41 -20.20
C LEU A 247 -2.06 8.49 -19.10
N SER A 248 -0.95 8.63 -18.38
CA SER A 248 -0.80 9.68 -17.37
C SER A 248 -0.93 11.08 -17.97
N ASP A 249 -0.31 11.32 -19.12
CA ASP A 249 -0.42 12.61 -19.84
C ASP A 249 -1.85 12.83 -20.36
N TYR A 250 -2.51 11.80 -20.90
CA TYR A 250 -3.90 11.88 -21.31
C TYR A 250 -4.84 12.27 -20.15
N LEU A 251 -4.70 11.61 -19.00
CA LEU A 251 -5.53 11.91 -17.82
C LEU A 251 -5.33 13.35 -17.30
N ARG A 252 -4.15 13.93 -17.50
CA ARG A 252 -3.87 15.32 -17.11
C ARG A 252 -4.56 16.37 -17.98
N ASN A 253 -5.17 15.99 -19.08
CA ASN A 253 -6.00 16.90 -19.87
C ASN A 253 -7.38 17.14 -19.22
N GLY A 254 -7.87 16.20 -18.38
CA GLY A 254 -9.15 16.34 -17.68
C GLY A 254 -9.05 16.44 -16.17
N PHE A 255 -7.88 16.12 -15.59
CA PHE A 255 -7.64 16.18 -14.14
C PHE A 255 -6.47 17.10 -13.80
N ILE A 256 -6.64 17.98 -12.80
CA ILE A 256 -5.62 18.96 -12.41
C ILE A 256 -4.34 18.27 -11.93
N LYS A 257 -4.48 17.23 -11.11
CA LYS A 257 -3.39 16.39 -10.65
C LYS A 257 -3.78 14.93 -10.76
N VAL A 258 -2.84 14.13 -11.23
CA VAL A 258 -2.97 12.67 -11.32
C VAL A 258 -1.81 12.04 -10.60
N PHE A 259 -2.12 11.19 -9.60
CA PHE A 259 -1.15 10.37 -8.90
C PHE A 259 -1.62 8.93 -8.88
N SER A 260 -0.69 7.99 -8.79
CA SER A 260 -1.00 6.56 -8.68
C SER A 260 -0.52 6.00 -7.35
N GLY A 261 -1.30 5.09 -6.78
CA GLY A 261 -0.94 4.30 -5.61
C GLY A 261 -0.71 2.84 -5.97
N TYR A 262 0.23 2.20 -5.30
CA TYR A 262 0.50 0.78 -5.40
C TYR A 262 0.08 0.06 -4.12
N GLY A 263 -0.59 -1.05 -4.30
CA GLY A 263 -0.99 -1.97 -3.25
C GLY A 263 -1.34 -3.33 -3.83
N ALA A 264 -1.31 -4.35 -3.01
CA ALA A 264 -1.69 -5.70 -3.36
C ALA A 264 -2.50 -6.31 -2.21
N THR A 265 -3.55 -7.05 -2.52
CA THR A 265 -4.44 -7.60 -1.49
C THR A 265 -3.71 -8.55 -0.54
N ASP A 266 -2.74 -9.30 -1.04
CA ASP A 266 -1.89 -10.20 -0.26
C ASP A 266 -0.88 -9.48 0.64
N LEU A 267 -0.63 -8.24 0.39
CA LEU A 267 0.24 -7.39 1.19
C LEU A 267 -0.56 -6.37 1.98
N GLU A 268 -0.90 -5.26 1.35
CA GLU A 268 -1.69 -4.17 1.94
C GLU A 268 -2.14 -3.19 0.86
N ILE A 269 -3.23 -2.46 1.12
CA ILE A 269 -3.62 -1.32 0.32
C ILE A 269 -2.76 -0.12 0.70
N GLY A 270 -2.20 0.56 -0.30
CA GLY A 270 -1.39 1.76 -0.06
C GLY A 270 0.01 1.46 0.48
N ILE A 271 0.71 0.51 -0.12
CA ILE A 271 2.13 0.21 0.20
C ILE A 271 3.01 1.37 -0.19
N SER A 272 2.79 1.92 -1.38
CA SER A 272 3.58 3.01 -1.95
C SER A 272 2.73 3.87 -2.88
N GLY A 273 3.27 5.00 -3.29
CA GLY A 273 2.58 5.88 -4.23
C GLY A 273 3.52 6.79 -4.99
N GLU A 274 3.03 7.30 -6.11
CA GLU A 274 3.72 8.34 -6.86
C GLU A 274 3.77 9.63 -6.05
N THR A 275 4.87 10.34 -6.19
CA THR A 275 5.07 11.66 -5.60
C THR A 275 5.54 12.61 -6.69
N PRO A 276 5.53 13.92 -6.47
CA PRO A 276 6.12 14.86 -7.44
C PRO A 276 7.54 14.48 -7.84
N LEU A 277 8.35 13.97 -6.89
CA LEU A 277 9.71 13.52 -7.16
C LEU A 277 9.75 12.30 -8.07
N SER A 278 8.97 11.27 -7.76
CA SER A 278 8.97 10.03 -8.57
C SER A 278 8.44 10.27 -9.99
N ILE A 279 7.45 11.14 -10.15
CA ILE A 279 6.95 11.57 -11.46
C ILE A 279 8.04 12.34 -12.22
N ALA A 280 8.76 13.26 -11.56
CA ALA A 280 9.85 14.01 -12.19
C ALA A 280 10.98 13.07 -12.66
N ILE A 281 11.39 12.11 -11.82
CA ILE A 281 12.41 11.10 -12.19
C ILE A 281 11.95 10.31 -13.42
N ARG A 282 10.71 9.85 -13.43
CA ARG A 282 10.16 9.07 -14.53
C ARG A 282 10.08 9.87 -15.84
N ARG A 283 9.71 11.14 -15.77
CA ARG A 283 9.70 12.03 -16.94
C ARG A 283 11.11 12.32 -17.46
N LEU A 284 12.06 12.61 -16.57
CA LEU A 284 13.46 12.76 -16.96
C LEU A 284 14.00 11.52 -17.70
N ALA A 285 13.69 10.34 -17.19
CA ALA A 285 14.10 9.09 -17.81
C ALA A 285 13.35 8.81 -19.15
N ARG A 286 12.11 9.32 -19.30
CA ARG A 286 11.41 9.28 -20.60
C ARG A 286 12.13 10.11 -21.67
N ASP A 287 12.54 11.30 -21.28
CA ASP A 287 13.06 12.32 -22.18
C ASP A 287 14.58 12.22 -22.39
N ASN A 288 15.28 11.43 -21.54
CA ASN A 288 16.74 11.22 -21.61
C ASN A 288 17.09 9.73 -21.54
N LYS A 289 17.67 9.22 -22.63
CA LYS A 289 18.05 7.81 -22.76
C LYS A 289 19.11 7.39 -21.74
N GLU A 290 20.13 8.22 -21.51
CA GLU A 290 21.24 7.91 -20.58
C GLU A 290 20.71 7.79 -19.14
N ILE A 291 19.85 8.70 -18.71
CA ILE A 291 19.21 8.64 -17.39
C ILE A 291 18.32 7.40 -17.29
N ARG A 292 17.59 7.07 -18.35
CA ARG A 292 16.75 5.88 -18.38
C ARG A 292 17.56 4.61 -18.22
N GLU A 293 18.64 4.46 -19.00
CA GLU A 293 19.49 3.28 -18.94
C GLU A 293 20.23 3.16 -17.60
N ALA A 294 20.68 4.28 -17.02
CA ALA A 294 21.33 4.30 -15.72
C ALA A 294 20.37 3.91 -14.58
N LEU A 295 19.09 4.29 -14.65
CA LEU A 295 18.12 4.03 -13.57
C LEU A 295 17.35 2.71 -13.75
N PHE A 296 17.03 2.34 -14.98
CA PHE A 296 16.08 1.25 -15.29
C PHE A 296 16.65 0.18 -16.23
N GLY A 297 17.90 0.32 -16.65
CA GLY A 297 18.50 -0.59 -17.62
C GLY A 297 18.00 -0.39 -19.05
N THR A 298 18.20 -1.40 -19.89
CA THR A 298 17.93 -1.33 -21.34
C THR A 298 16.49 -1.70 -21.73
N ASP A 299 15.60 -1.98 -20.77
CA ASP A 299 14.19 -2.26 -21.10
C ASP A 299 13.56 -1.06 -21.80
N SER A 300 12.81 -1.34 -22.87
CA SER A 300 12.10 -0.32 -23.64
C SER A 300 10.92 0.29 -22.86
N ARG A 301 10.37 -0.46 -21.90
CA ARG A 301 9.25 -0.02 -21.04
C ARG A 301 9.75 0.78 -19.86
N LEU A 302 9.21 1.98 -19.72
CA LEU A 302 9.48 2.83 -18.56
C LEU A 302 8.62 2.36 -17.37
N PRO A 303 9.24 1.86 -16.28
CA PRO A 303 8.49 1.37 -15.14
C PRO A 303 7.81 2.51 -14.37
N MET A 304 6.78 2.16 -13.59
CA MET A 304 6.24 3.06 -12.57
C MET A 304 7.26 3.24 -11.45
N VAL A 305 7.38 4.47 -10.96
CA VAL A 305 8.30 4.80 -9.84
C VAL A 305 7.48 5.24 -8.64
N PHE A 306 7.63 4.54 -7.53
CA PHE A 306 6.88 4.78 -6.32
C PHE A 306 7.79 5.06 -5.14
N GLN A 307 7.33 5.88 -4.21
CA GLN A 307 7.93 6.02 -2.88
C GLN A 307 7.09 5.26 -1.85
N TYR A 308 7.76 4.53 -0.96
CA TYR A 308 7.12 3.79 0.11
C TYR A 308 7.51 4.30 1.49
N ASN A 309 6.73 3.94 2.50
CA ASN A 309 7.06 4.26 3.88
C ASN A 309 7.88 3.13 4.52
N PRO A 310 9.20 3.29 4.71
CA PRO A 310 10.04 2.24 5.26
C PRO A 310 9.75 1.92 6.74
N VAL A 311 9.05 2.79 7.46
CA VAL A 311 8.62 2.48 8.83
C VAL A 311 7.52 1.43 8.87
N MET A 312 6.72 1.32 7.80
CA MET A 312 5.58 0.40 7.72
C MET A 312 5.91 -0.88 6.94
N HIS A 313 6.81 -0.79 5.99
CA HIS A 313 7.16 -1.88 5.08
C HIS A 313 8.68 -2.03 5.01
N TYR A 314 9.16 -3.24 5.20
CA TYR A 314 10.52 -3.62 4.88
C TYR A 314 10.52 -4.34 3.55
N ILE A 315 11.17 -3.73 2.55
CA ILE A 315 11.22 -4.25 1.19
C ILE A 315 12.65 -4.67 0.89
N GLU A 316 12.80 -5.87 0.35
CA GLU A 316 14.04 -6.45 -0.15
C GLU A 316 13.89 -6.69 -1.65
N VAL A 317 15.01 -6.76 -2.35
CA VAL A 317 15.06 -7.18 -3.76
C VAL A 317 15.94 -8.43 -3.83
N THR A 318 15.46 -9.47 -4.50
CA THR A 318 16.21 -10.71 -4.71
C THR A 318 17.25 -10.54 -5.82
N SER A 319 18.14 -11.54 -5.99
CA SER A 319 19.06 -11.61 -7.13
C SER A 319 18.34 -11.62 -8.49
N ASP A 320 17.10 -12.10 -8.51
CA ASP A 320 16.28 -12.22 -9.72
C ASP A 320 15.37 -10.99 -9.94
N ASN A 321 15.67 -9.88 -9.22
CA ASN A 321 14.93 -8.62 -9.24
C ASN A 321 13.47 -8.72 -8.78
N GLU A 322 13.11 -9.73 -7.97
CA GLU A 322 11.79 -9.82 -7.36
C GLU A 322 11.73 -9.03 -6.05
N MET A 323 10.61 -8.37 -5.82
CA MET A 323 10.37 -7.66 -4.55
C MET A 323 9.86 -8.62 -3.47
N VAL A 324 10.44 -8.52 -2.29
CA VAL A 324 10.07 -9.29 -1.11
C VAL A 324 9.67 -8.33 0.01
N PHE A 325 8.50 -8.56 0.58
CA PHE A 325 7.91 -7.66 1.55
C PHE A 325 7.85 -8.28 2.95
N THR A 326 8.18 -7.51 3.96
CA THR A 326 7.81 -7.80 5.34
C THR A 326 6.95 -6.66 5.87
N ILE A 327 5.67 -6.94 6.06
CA ILE A 327 4.73 -5.98 6.62
C ILE A 327 4.91 -5.97 8.13
N THR A 328 5.10 -4.78 8.69
CA THR A 328 5.47 -4.66 10.11
C THR A 328 4.28 -4.67 11.06
N ARG A 329 3.06 -4.98 10.56
CA ARG A 329 1.79 -5.01 11.29
C ARG A 329 1.29 -6.43 11.56
N LYS A 330 0.26 -6.58 12.38
CA LYS A 330 0.05 -7.77 13.19
C LYS A 330 -1.34 -8.40 13.09
N SER A 331 -1.83 -8.81 11.93
CA SER A 331 -2.94 -9.76 11.90
C SER A 331 -2.50 -11.14 11.42
N LEU A 332 -1.86 -11.18 10.27
CA LEU A 332 -1.21 -12.34 9.71
C LEU A 332 0.29 -12.05 9.64
N LEU A 333 1.06 -12.69 10.50
CA LEU A 333 2.51 -12.49 10.49
C LEU A 333 3.15 -13.47 9.52
N SER A 334 3.53 -12.98 8.36
CA SER A 334 4.30 -13.70 7.36
C SER A 334 5.44 -12.82 6.88
N PRO A 335 6.65 -12.97 7.45
CA PRO A 335 7.81 -12.23 6.99
C PRO A 335 8.28 -12.74 5.64
N ARG A 336 8.88 -11.83 4.85
CA ARG A 336 9.46 -12.11 3.54
C ARG A 336 8.47 -12.74 2.56
N ILE A 337 7.35 -12.06 2.31
CA ILE A 337 6.34 -12.43 1.31
C ILE A 337 6.86 -12.01 -0.08
N ARG A 338 6.83 -12.95 -1.03
CA ARG A 338 7.20 -12.75 -2.42
C ARG A 338 5.98 -12.78 -3.33
#